data_fc0a62022a0d075b6b4146cc0afca4a9
#
_entry.id   fc0a62022a0d075b6b4146cc0afca4a9
#
_cell.length_a   1.000
_cell.length_b   1.000
_cell.length_c   1.000
_cell.angle_alpha   90.00
_cell.angle_beta   90.00
_cell.angle_gamma   90.00
#
_symmetry.space_group_name_H-M   'P 1'
#
loop_
_entity.id
_entity.type
_entity.pdbx_description
1 polymer ?
#
loop_
_entity_poly.entity_id
_entity_poly.type
_entity_poly.pdbx_seq_one_letter_code
_entity_poly.pdbx_strand_id
1 'polypeptide(L)'
;MVFLALLILFFSSQATAAEPSIREVQQETVRHLGFDQGEIDSWKKRSRLSAVLPRLQVGFQRELKDVVSLTTKDSVSVTGGDVFVGPDENNFDQNFNQGTSFDVKAIWFLNELIFNRDSLAASNEQRDWMRERNRILQEVTEAYFTRKRLIAELKNKREPLEVREKKKQLMDQMSAVIDADTGGWFSERLERP
;
A
#
# COMPACT_ATOMS: atom_id res chain seq x y z
N MET A 1 -10.42 -66.94 -39.18
CA MET A 1 -10.78 -65.92 -38.15
C MET A 1 -9.52 -65.19 -37.79
N VAL A 2 -9.36 -63.98 -38.34
CA VAL A 2 -8.17 -63.15 -38.26
C VAL A 2 -8.29 -62.27 -37.03
N PHE A 3 -7.47 -62.51 -36.01
CA PHE A 3 -7.31 -61.60 -34.87
C PHE A 3 -6.39 -60.47 -35.30
N LEU A 4 -6.98 -59.32 -35.62
CA LEU A 4 -6.30 -58.10 -35.90
C LEU A 4 -5.89 -57.45 -34.54
N ALA A 5 -4.66 -57.72 -34.12
CA ALA A 5 -4.07 -57.05 -32.97
C ALA A 5 -3.75 -55.60 -33.35
N LEU A 6 -4.60 -54.66 -32.94
CA LEU A 6 -4.40 -53.21 -33.05
C LEU A 6 -3.34 -52.82 -32.02
N LEU A 7 -2.08 -52.81 -32.45
CA LEU A 7 -0.96 -52.27 -31.66
C LEU A 7 -1.06 -50.71 -31.66
N ILE A 8 -1.75 -50.19 -30.69
CA ILE A 8 -1.75 -48.72 -30.43
C ILE A 8 -0.37 -48.41 -29.87
N LEU A 9 0.52 -48.00 -30.77
CA LEU A 9 1.77 -47.33 -30.40
C LEU A 9 1.40 -46.01 -29.71
N PHE A 10 1.36 -46.03 -28.38
CA PHE A 10 1.45 -44.82 -27.57
C PHE A 10 2.82 -44.22 -27.85
N PHE A 11 2.90 -43.35 -28.85
CA PHE A 11 3.97 -42.37 -28.92
C PHE A 11 3.80 -41.48 -27.73
N SER A 12 4.35 -41.84 -26.57
CA SER A 12 4.66 -40.92 -25.49
C SER A 12 5.66 -39.95 -26.07
N SER A 13 5.15 -38.87 -26.65
CA SER A 13 5.96 -37.70 -26.90
C SER A 13 6.53 -37.30 -25.54
N GLN A 14 7.75 -37.69 -25.27
CA GLN A 14 8.52 -37.10 -24.18
C GLN A 14 8.69 -35.64 -24.59
N ALA A 15 7.74 -34.82 -24.19
CA ALA A 15 7.90 -33.39 -24.21
C ALA A 15 9.10 -33.11 -23.30
N THR A 16 10.29 -33.02 -23.90
CA THR A 16 11.47 -32.49 -23.23
C THR A 16 11.02 -31.16 -22.68
N ALA A 17 10.97 -31.00 -21.33
CA ALA A 17 10.60 -29.78 -20.70
C ALA A 17 11.49 -28.67 -21.28
N ALA A 18 10.93 -27.90 -22.17
CA ALA A 18 11.67 -26.81 -22.79
C ALA A 18 11.90 -25.75 -21.69
N GLU A 19 13.15 -25.39 -21.47
CA GLU A 19 13.49 -24.30 -20.55
C GLU A 19 12.59 -23.09 -20.85
N PRO A 20 11.92 -22.52 -19.85
CA PRO A 20 11.02 -21.39 -20.06
C PRO A 20 11.75 -20.23 -20.72
N SER A 21 11.06 -19.55 -21.62
CA SER A 21 11.63 -18.40 -22.32
C SER A 21 11.84 -17.24 -21.35
N ILE A 22 12.79 -16.37 -21.64
CA ILE A 22 13.01 -15.16 -20.84
C ILE A 22 11.73 -14.31 -20.68
N ARG A 23 10.88 -14.29 -21.70
CA ARG A 23 9.62 -13.56 -21.67
C ARG A 23 8.65 -14.16 -20.64
N GLU A 24 8.56 -15.48 -20.56
CA GLU A 24 7.72 -16.15 -19.56
C GLU A 24 8.25 -15.89 -18.15
N VAL A 25 9.56 -15.96 -17.94
CA VAL A 25 10.20 -15.65 -16.65
C VAL A 25 9.89 -14.21 -16.23
N GLN A 26 10.06 -13.23 -17.13
CA GLN A 26 9.76 -11.82 -16.85
C GLN A 26 8.27 -11.58 -16.52
N GLN A 27 7.37 -12.25 -17.23
CA GLN A 27 5.93 -12.17 -16.97
C GLN A 27 5.60 -12.73 -15.58
N GLU A 28 6.21 -13.85 -15.22
CA GLU A 28 5.99 -14.46 -13.92
C GLU A 28 6.56 -13.60 -12.79
N THR A 29 7.75 -13.02 -12.96
CA THR A 29 8.34 -12.06 -12.03
C THR A 29 7.39 -10.87 -11.80
N VAL A 30 6.86 -10.29 -12.86
CA VAL A 30 5.89 -9.19 -12.76
C VAL A 30 4.63 -9.60 -12.01
N ARG A 31 4.15 -10.81 -12.25
CA ARG A 31 2.96 -11.37 -11.60
C ARG A 31 3.22 -11.65 -10.12
N HIS A 32 4.31 -12.32 -9.80
CA HIS A 32 4.66 -12.71 -8.43
C HIS A 32 4.85 -11.51 -7.52
N LEU A 33 5.55 -10.50 -8.02
CA LEU A 33 5.85 -9.28 -7.25
C LEU A 33 4.72 -8.24 -7.26
N GLY A 34 3.59 -8.55 -7.89
CA GLY A 34 2.43 -7.65 -7.94
C GLY A 34 2.67 -6.38 -8.77
N PHE A 35 3.63 -6.39 -9.69
CA PHE A 35 3.93 -5.25 -10.55
C PHE A 35 2.91 -5.11 -11.71
N ASP A 36 1.62 -5.27 -11.43
CA ASP A 36 0.58 -5.12 -12.44
C ASP A 36 0.17 -3.65 -12.63
N GLN A 37 0.07 -3.21 -13.88
CA GLN A 37 -0.35 -1.85 -14.23
C GLN A 37 -1.79 -1.54 -13.81
N GLY A 38 -2.65 -2.56 -13.68
CA GLY A 38 -4.03 -2.41 -13.23
C GLY A 38 -4.16 -1.80 -11.84
N GLU A 39 -3.21 -2.07 -10.96
CA GLU A 39 -3.19 -1.54 -9.60
C GLU A 39 -2.90 -0.04 -9.57
N ILE A 40 -1.97 0.43 -10.39
CA ILE A 40 -1.64 1.86 -10.53
C ILE A 40 -2.83 2.66 -11.07
N ASP A 41 -3.51 2.12 -12.08
CA ASP A 41 -4.68 2.77 -12.66
C ASP A 41 -5.84 2.84 -11.66
N SER A 42 -5.97 1.83 -10.81
CA SER A 42 -6.95 1.83 -9.71
C SER A 42 -6.63 2.91 -8.66
N TRP A 43 -5.36 3.14 -8.34
CA TRP A 43 -4.93 4.21 -7.41
C TRP A 43 -5.23 5.60 -7.99
N LYS A 44 -4.94 5.82 -9.26
CA LYS A 44 -5.27 7.09 -9.94
C LYS A 44 -6.77 7.37 -9.96
N LYS A 45 -7.59 6.33 -10.19
CA LYS A 45 -9.06 6.47 -10.14
C LYS A 45 -9.53 6.80 -8.73
N ARG A 46 -9.01 6.11 -7.70
CA ARG A 46 -9.35 6.37 -6.29
C ARG A 46 -8.92 7.76 -5.84
N SER A 47 -7.73 8.21 -6.23
CA SER A 47 -7.24 9.55 -5.92
C SER A 47 -8.12 10.64 -6.54
N ARG A 48 -8.60 10.45 -7.78
CA ARG A 48 -9.55 11.39 -8.39
C ARG A 48 -10.91 11.37 -7.70
N LEU A 49 -11.39 10.19 -7.32
CA LEU A 49 -12.68 10.04 -6.66
C LEU A 49 -12.64 10.66 -5.25
N SER A 50 -11.54 10.54 -4.52
CA SER A 50 -11.37 11.14 -3.20
C SER A 50 -11.47 12.67 -3.22
N ALA A 51 -11.03 13.32 -4.31
CA ALA A 51 -11.12 14.76 -4.48
C ALA A 51 -12.58 15.26 -4.68
N VAL A 52 -13.48 14.39 -5.13
CA VAL A 52 -14.93 14.73 -5.28
C VAL A 52 -15.67 14.62 -3.96
N LEU A 53 -15.18 13.80 -3.02
CA LEU A 53 -15.84 13.59 -1.75
C LEU A 53 -15.56 14.76 -0.77
N PRO A 54 -16.57 15.23 -0.03
CA PRO A 54 -16.34 16.24 0.99
C PRO A 54 -15.60 15.65 2.19
N ARG A 55 -14.79 16.47 2.83
CA ARG A 55 -14.28 16.17 4.17
C ARG A 55 -15.37 16.42 5.18
N LEU A 56 -15.78 15.41 5.91
CA LEU A 56 -16.74 15.54 6.99
C LEU A 56 -15.98 15.90 8.27
N GLN A 57 -16.39 17.04 8.85
CA GLN A 57 -15.91 17.47 10.16
C GLN A 57 -17.09 17.43 11.11
N VAL A 58 -16.95 16.67 12.20
CA VAL A 58 -17.94 16.59 13.27
C VAL A 58 -17.37 17.29 14.47
N GLY A 59 -18.06 18.32 14.95
CA GLY A 59 -17.72 19.05 16.15
C GLY A 59 -18.74 18.77 17.24
N PHE A 60 -18.26 18.58 18.46
CA PHE A 60 -19.06 18.51 19.66
C PHE A 60 -18.51 19.55 20.65
N GLN A 61 -19.32 20.50 21.01
CA GLN A 61 -18.96 21.53 21.98
C GLN A 61 -19.96 21.51 23.12
N ARG A 62 -19.44 21.40 24.32
CA ARG A 62 -20.23 21.57 25.54
C ARG A 62 -19.76 22.80 26.26
N GLU A 63 -20.64 23.76 26.40
CA GLU A 63 -20.42 25.01 27.14
C GLU A 63 -21.04 24.88 28.51
N LEU A 64 -20.25 25.06 29.56
CA LEU A 64 -20.69 25.12 30.95
C LEU A 64 -20.32 26.49 31.43
N LYS A 65 -21.35 27.36 31.62
CA LYS A 65 -21.19 28.67 32.24
C LYS A 65 -21.85 28.63 33.61
N ASP A 66 -21.07 28.82 34.63
CA ASP A 66 -21.53 29.05 35.99
C ASP A 66 -21.24 30.53 36.30
N VAL A 67 -22.27 31.32 36.37
CA VAL A 67 -22.16 32.75 36.71
C VAL A 67 -22.78 32.94 38.09
N VAL A 68 -21.92 33.26 39.04
CA VAL A 68 -22.31 33.64 40.39
C VAL A 68 -22.19 35.14 40.51
N SER A 69 -23.30 35.82 40.71
CA SER A 69 -23.30 37.24 41.00
C SER A 69 -23.77 37.49 42.44
N LEU A 70 -22.92 38.16 43.21
CA LEU A 70 -23.23 38.62 44.53
C LEU A 70 -23.43 40.15 44.49
N THR A 71 -24.64 40.59 44.76
CA THR A 71 -24.95 42.02 44.88
C THR A 71 -25.22 42.34 46.32
N THR A 72 -24.34 43.13 46.93
CA THR A 72 -24.53 43.67 48.28
C THR A 72 -24.98 45.11 48.16
N LYS A 73 -26.12 45.45 48.72
CA LYS A 73 -26.63 46.79 48.80
C LYS A 73 -26.63 47.21 50.23
N ASP A 74 -25.85 48.27 50.55
CA ASP A 74 -25.86 48.89 51.84
C ASP A 74 -26.84 50.07 51.73
N SER A 75 -27.86 50.09 52.56
CA SER A 75 -28.75 51.23 52.68
C SER A 75 -28.36 52.08 53.85
N VAL A 76 -27.94 53.31 53.58
CA VAL A 76 -27.66 54.32 54.61
C VAL A 76 -28.67 55.42 54.47
N SER A 77 -29.44 55.61 55.53
CA SER A 77 -30.37 56.76 55.59
C SER A 77 -29.96 57.72 56.69
N VAL A 78 -30.02 59.02 56.40
CA VAL A 78 -29.73 60.06 57.34
C VAL A 78 -31.04 60.86 57.63
N THR A 79 -31.51 60.78 58.85
CA THR A 79 -32.72 61.45 59.24
C THR A 79 -32.49 62.25 60.55
N GLY A 80 -32.63 63.57 60.54
CA GLY A 80 -32.54 64.42 61.74
C GLY A 80 -31.13 64.51 62.34
N GLY A 81 -30.06 64.18 61.62
CA GLY A 81 -28.70 64.22 62.11
C GLY A 81 -28.18 62.85 62.54
N ASP A 82 -29.04 61.84 62.60
CA ASP A 82 -28.65 60.46 62.90
C ASP A 82 -28.51 59.61 61.63
N VAL A 83 -27.48 58.78 61.63
CA VAL A 83 -27.21 57.86 60.51
C VAL A 83 -27.74 56.47 60.86
N PHE A 84 -28.71 55.99 60.10
CA PHE A 84 -29.23 54.62 60.19
C PHE A 84 -28.62 53.76 59.13
N VAL A 85 -27.95 52.72 59.49
CA VAL A 85 -27.49 51.66 58.58
C VAL A 85 -28.56 50.57 58.57
N GLY A 86 -29.24 50.44 57.47
CA GLY A 86 -30.23 49.38 57.28
C GLY A 86 -29.57 47.97 57.21
N PRO A 87 -30.37 46.92 57.28
CA PRO A 87 -29.85 45.55 57.12
C PRO A 87 -29.27 45.39 55.69
N ASP A 88 -28.09 44.74 55.62
CA ASP A 88 -27.45 44.39 54.38
C ASP A 88 -28.35 43.45 53.61
N GLU A 89 -28.85 43.86 52.42
CA GLU A 89 -29.52 42.93 51.50
C GLU A 89 -28.49 42.28 50.61
N ASN A 90 -28.24 41.00 50.86
CA ASN A 90 -27.37 40.17 50.05
C ASN A 90 -28.24 39.35 49.08
N ASN A 91 -28.25 39.73 47.80
CA ASN A 91 -28.87 38.94 46.76
C ASN A 91 -27.82 38.03 46.11
N PHE A 92 -28.04 36.72 46.23
CA PHE A 92 -27.21 35.70 45.62
C PHE A 92 -27.98 35.11 44.43
N ASP A 93 -27.52 35.44 43.22
CA ASP A 93 -28.05 34.87 41.97
C ASP A 93 -27.05 33.92 41.38
N GLN A 94 -27.44 32.64 41.28
CA GLN A 94 -26.65 31.63 40.60
C GLN A 94 -27.38 31.19 39.33
N ASN A 95 -26.76 31.42 38.17
CA ASN A 95 -27.30 31.08 36.90
C ASN A 95 -26.47 29.96 36.25
N PHE A 96 -27.03 28.78 36.17
CA PHE A 96 -26.45 27.65 35.44
C PHE A 96 -26.95 27.67 34.01
N ASN A 97 -26.05 27.94 33.06
CA ASN A 97 -26.34 27.82 31.65
C ASN A 97 -25.52 26.68 31.07
N GLN A 98 -26.22 25.64 30.61
CA GLN A 98 -25.59 24.51 29.93
C GLN A 98 -26.00 24.56 28.45
N GLY A 99 -25.03 24.83 27.59
CA GLY A 99 -25.17 24.73 26.15
C GLY A 99 -24.47 23.51 25.62
N THR A 100 -25.19 22.66 24.88
CA THR A 100 -24.58 21.60 24.12
C THR A 100 -24.83 21.85 22.66
N SER A 101 -23.77 21.99 21.86
CA SER A 101 -23.88 22.17 20.42
C SER A 101 -23.17 21.01 19.72
N PHE A 102 -23.83 20.52 18.68
CA PHE A 102 -23.31 19.52 17.78
C PHE A 102 -23.29 20.11 16.38
N ASP A 103 -22.13 20.16 15.75
CA ASP A 103 -22.00 20.67 14.40
C ASP A 103 -21.42 19.60 13.46
N VAL A 104 -21.98 19.56 12.26
CA VAL A 104 -21.49 18.71 11.16
C VAL A 104 -21.24 19.62 9.97
N LYS A 105 -20.00 19.63 9.50
CA LYS A 105 -19.59 20.43 8.33
C LYS A 105 -19.10 19.50 7.24
N ALA A 106 -19.58 19.69 6.02
CA ALA A 106 -19.07 19.09 4.81
C ALA A 106 -18.27 20.14 4.03
N ILE A 107 -16.98 19.90 3.87
CA ILE A 107 -16.07 20.86 3.25
C ILE A 107 -15.55 20.28 1.93
N TRP A 108 -15.80 20.95 0.82
CA TRP A 108 -15.27 20.61 -0.50
C TRP A 108 -14.08 21.49 -0.83
N PHE A 109 -12.98 20.86 -1.23
CA PHE A 109 -11.79 21.54 -1.70
C PHE A 109 -11.75 21.51 -3.23
N LEU A 110 -12.49 22.41 -3.87
CA LEU A 110 -12.63 22.43 -5.33
C LEU A 110 -11.30 22.62 -6.10
N ASN A 111 -10.31 23.22 -5.45
CA ASN A 111 -8.96 23.34 -5.99
C ASN A 111 -8.28 21.97 -6.13
N GLU A 112 -8.62 20.99 -5.30
CA GLU A 112 -8.09 19.63 -5.37
C GLU A 112 -8.63 18.85 -6.59
N LEU A 113 -9.77 19.28 -7.16
CA LEU A 113 -10.28 18.71 -8.42
C LEU A 113 -9.38 19.05 -9.62
N ILE A 114 -8.73 20.21 -9.57
CA ILE A 114 -7.86 20.69 -10.66
C ILE A 114 -6.41 20.29 -10.36
N PHE A 115 -5.98 20.44 -9.11
CA PHE A 115 -4.62 20.18 -8.67
C PHE A 115 -4.62 19.40 -7.36
N ASN A 116 -4.58 18.07 -7.47
CA ASN A 116 -4.56 17.19 -6.31
C ASN A 116 -3.12 16.84 -5.94
N ARG A 117 -2.72 17.15 -4.69
CA ARG A 117 -1.42 16.77 -4.13
C ARG A 117 -1.22 15.25 -4.10
N ASP A 118 -2.29 14.51 -3.84
CA ASP A 118 -2.26 13.05 -3.78
C ASP A 118 -2.00 12.45 -5.17
N SER A 119 -2.48 13.09 -6.25
CA SER A 119 -2.16 12.66 -7.61
C SER A 119 -0.70 12.88 -7.98
N LEU A 120 -0.06 13.91 -7.42
CA LEU A 120 1.36 14.17 -7.60
C LEU A 120 2.19 13.16 -6.79
N ALA A 121 1.81 12.87 -5.55
CA ALA A 121 2.43 11.85 -4.72
C ALA A 121 2.30 10.46 -5.38
N ALA A 122 1.12 10.10 -5.86
CA ALA A 122 0.88 8.86 -6.60
C ALA A 122 1.73 8.76 -7.87
N SER A 123 1.99 9.89 -8.56
CA SER A 123 2.85 9.92 -9.75
C SER A 123 4.33 9.74 -9.41
N ASN A 124 4.78 10.20 -8.23
CA ASN A 124 6.14 9.96 -7.74
C ASN A 124 6.31 8.50 -7.36
N GLU A 125 5.38 7.96 -6.58
CA GLU A 125 5.34 6.55 -6.19
C GLU A 125 5.34 5.64 -7.41
N GLN A 126 4.54 5.97 -8.43
CA GLN A 126 4.54 5.24 -9.69
C GLN A 126 5.91 5.21 -10.36
N ARG A 127 6.66 6.34 -10.36
CA ARG A 127 8.00 6.38 -10.95
C ARG A 127 8.99 5.52 -10.18
N ASP A 128 8.91 5.52 -8.84
CA ASP A 128 9.77 4.72 -8.00
C ASP A 128 9.47 3.23 -8.19
N TRP A 129 8.20 2.88 -8.25
CA TRP A 129 7.72 1.53 -8.54
C TRP A 129 8.17 1.03 -9.94
N MET A 130 8.11 1.88 -10.98
CA MET A 130 8.60 1.54 -12.31
C MET A 130 10.12 1.34 -12.33
N ARG A 131 10.88 2.13 -11.56
CA ARG A 131 12.32 1.96 -11.42
C ARG A 131 12.65 0.62 -10.76
N GLU A 132 11.97 0.31 -9.68
CA GLU A 132 12.18 -0.95 -8.96
C GLU A 132 11.81 -2.16 -9.83
N ARG A 133 10.66 -2.11 -10.51
CA ARG A 133 10.29 -3.13 -11.48
C ARG A 133 11.37 -3.35 -12.55
N ASN A 134 11.87 -2.26 -13.13
CA ASN A 134 12.89 -2.36 -14.17
C ASN A 134 14.20 -2.92 -13.62
N ARG A 135 14.60 -2.55 -12.41
CA ARG A 135 15.78 -3.08 -11.70
C ARG A 135 15.67 -4.60 -11.54
N ILE A 136 14.55 -5.08 -11.02
CA ILE A 136 14.34 -6.53 -10.81
C ILE A 136 14.27 -7.28 -12.14
N LEU A 137 13.58 -6.75 -13.15
CA LEU A 137 13.56 -7.37 -14.48
C LEU A 137 14.95 -7.44 -15.11
N GLN A 138 15.80 -6.46 -14.88
CA GLN A 138 17.19 -6.50 -15.33
C GLN A 138 17.96 -7.57 -14.58
N GLU A 139 17.84 -7.67 -13.27
CA GLU A 139 18.51 -8.69 -12.44
C GLU A 139 18.12 -10.11 -12.86
N VAL A 140 16.84 -10.37 -13.01
CA VAL A 140 16.32 -11.67 -13.52
C VAL A 140 16.84 -11.98 -14.91
N THR A 141 16.89 -10.96 -15.79
CA THR A 141 17.38 -11.13 -17.16
C THR A 141 18.86 -11.49 -17.17
N GLU A 142 19.68 -10.81 -16.36
CA GLU A 142 21.11 -11.11 -16.23
C GLU A 142 21.34 -12.53 -15.65
N ALA A 143 20.59 -12.89 -14.61
CA ALA A 143 20.65 -14.23 -14.02
C ALA A 143 20.29 -15.31 -15.04
N TYR A 144 19.20 -15.11 -15.80
CA TYR A 144 18.74 -16.03 -16.82
C TYR A 144 19.79 -16.27 -17.92
N PHE A 145 20.34 -15.20 -18.51
CA PHE A 145 21.35 -15.35 -19.57
C PHE A 145 22.69 -15.84 -19.04
N THR A 146 23.08 -15.48 -17.83
CA THR A 146 24.27 -16.03 -17.18
C THR A 146 24.12 -17.53 -16.96
N ARG A 147 22.98 -17.98 -16.42
CA ARG A 147 22.67 -19.40 -16.29
C ARG A 147 22.74 -20.12 -17.63
N LYS A 148 22.12 -19.58 -18.66
CA LYS A 148 22.12 -20.16 -20.02
C LYS A 148 23.53 -20.28 -20.61
N ARG A 149 24.38 -19.28 -20.39
CA ARG A 149 25.80 -19.33 -20.78
C ARG A 149 26.55 -20.44 -20.05
N LEU A 150 26.36 -20.53 -18.72
CA LEU A 150 26.99 -21.58 -17.91
C LEU A 150 26.59 -23.00 -18.35
N ILE A 151 25.33 -23.21 -18.70
CA ILE A 151 24.84 -24.47 -19.27
C ILE A 151 25.58 -24.82 -20.57
N ALA A 152 25.77 -23.83 -21.45
CA ALA A 152 26.50 -24.02 -22.69
C ALA A 152 27.99 -24.35 -22.45
N GLU A 153 28.62 -23.66 -21.50
CA GLU A 153 30.01 -23.91 -21.12
C GLU A 153 30.20 -25.29 -20.47
N LEU A 154 29.27 -25.71 -19.60
CA LEU A 154 29.33 -27.05 -18.94
C LEU A 154 29.22 -28.24 -19.91
N LYS A 155 28.73 -28.03 -21.14
CA LYS A 155 28.78 -29.04 -22.21
C LYS A 155 30.19 -29.38 -22.66
N ASN A 156 31.14 -28.47 -22.41
CA ASN A 156 32.55 -28.74 -22.72
C ASN A 156 33.19 -29.62 -21.64
N LYS A 157 33.32 -30.93 -21.97
CA LYS A 157 33.88 -31.95 -21.06
C LYS A 157 35.40 -31.85 -20.84
N ARG A 158 36.10 -30.97 -21.55
CA ARG A 158 37.56 -30.85 -21.49
C ARG A 158 38.08 -30.01 -20.32
N GLU A 159 37.18 -29.30 -19.62
CA GLU A 159 37.54 -28.49 -18.47
C GLU A 159 37.86 -29.33 -17.23
N PRO A 160 38.80 -28.87 -16.37
CA PRO A 160 39.08 -29.49 -15.08
C PRO A 160 37.82 -29.64 -14.22
N LEU A 161 37.74 -30.72 -13.43
CA LEU A 161 36.58 -31.02 -12.58
C LEU A 161 36.24 -29.86 -11.62
N GLU A 162 37.27 -29.31 -11.01
CA GLU A 162 37.10 -28.17 -10.04
C GLU A 162 36.45 -26.94 -10.69
N VAL A 163 36.83 -26.61 -11.92
CA VAL A 163 36.24 -25.49 -12.68
C VAL A 163 34.78 -25.77 -13.01
N ARG A 164 34.48 -27.01 -13.38
CA ARG A 164 33.08 -27.42 -13.69
C ARG A 164 32.18 -27.37 -12.45
N GLU A 165 32.69 -27.80 -11.30
CA GLU A 165 31.93 -27.74 -10.05
C GLU A 165 31.64 -26.27 -9.65
N LYS A 166 32.60 -25.35 -9.76
CA LYS A 166 32.38 -23.92 -9.55
C LYS A 166 31.33 -23.33 -10.48
N LYS A 167 31.39 -23.71 -11.78
CA LYS A 167 30.37 -23.28 -12.77
C LYS A 167 28.97 -23.81 -12.43
N LYS A 168 28.87 -25.04 -11.95
CA LYS A 168 27.62 -25.65 -11.53
C LYS A 168 27.03 -24.94 -10.32
N GLN A 169 27.85 -24.67 -9.30
CA GLN A 169 27.41 -23.87 -8.14
C GLN A 169 26.89 -22.48 -8.54
N LEU A 170 27.61 -21.81 -9.47
CA LEU A 170 27.16 -20.51 -9.96
C LEU A 170 25.84 -20.60 -10.75
N MET A 171 25.67 -21.65 -11.55
CA MET A 171 24.42 -21.91 -12.27
C MET A 171 23.25 -22.12 -11.31
N ASP A 172 23.47 -22.88 -10.23
CA ASP A 172 22.47 -23.12 -9.19
C ASP A 172 22.13 -21.81 -8.44
N GLN A 173 23.15 -20.99 -8.17
CA GLN A 173 22.94 -19.65 -7.60
C GLN A 173 22.09 -18.75 -8.50
N MET A 174 22.35 -18.74 -9.81
CA MET A 174 21.53 -17.97 -10.76
C MET A 174 20.09 -18.48 -10.81
N SER A 175 19.90 -19.79 -10.72
CA SER A 175 18.54 -20.38 -10.63
C SER A 175 17.84 -19.93 -9.36
N ALA A 176 18.52 -19.89 -8.21
CA ALA A 176 17.96 -19.43 -6.95
C ALA A 176 17.57 -17.95 -6.98
N VAL A 177 18.32 -17.09 -7.68
CA VAL A 177 17.95 -15.67 -7.89
C VAL A 177 16.65 -15.57 -8.68
N ILE A 178 16.54 -16.32 -9.79
CA ILE A 178 15.31 -16.32 -10.59
C ILE A 178 14.13 -16.86 -9.78
N ASP A 179 14.33 -17.89 -8.96
CA ASP A 179 13.29 -18.47 -8.12
C ASP A 179 12.83 -17.52 -7.02
N ALA A 180 13.74 -16.75 -6.44
CA ALA A 180 13.38 -15.73 -5.45
C ALA A 180 12.39 -14.70 -6.04
N ASP A 181 12.61 -14.27 -7.29
CA ASP A 181 11.79 -13.28 -7.97
C ASP A 181 10.54 -13.85 -8.65
N THR A 182 10.48 -15.17 -8.84
CA THR A 182 9.32 -15.87 -9.44
C THR A 182 8.53 -16.72 -8.45
N GLY A 183 8.92 -16.71 -7.15
CA GLY A 183 8.27 -17.52 -6.11
C GLY A 183 8.45 -19.03 -6.30
N GLY A 184 9.60 -19.47 -6.86
CA GLY A 184 9.90 -20.88 -7.10
C GLY A 184 9.34 -21.45 -8.41
N TRP A 185 8.58 -20.63 -9.16
CA TRP A 185 7.96 -21.07 -10.41
C TRP A 185 8.97 -21.57 -11.46
N PHE A 186 10.15 -20.95 -11.50
CA PHE A 186 11.17 -21.30 -12.49
C PHE A 186 11.69 -22.72 -12.30
N SER A 187 12.06 -23.11 -11.08
CA SER A 187 12.47 -24.49 -10.76
C SER A 187 11.35 -25.49 -10.96
N GLU A 188 10.12 -25.17 -10.52
CA GLU A 188 8.96 -26.03 -10.78
C GLU A 188 8.75 -26.28 -12.29
N ARG A 189 8.98 -25.26 -13.11
CA ARG A 189 8.81 -25.36 -14.56
C ARG A 189 9.89 -26.20 -15.22
N LEU A 190 11.11 -26.20 -14.66
CA LEU A 190 12.22 -27.05 -15.13
C LEU A 190 12.02 -28.52 -14.75
N GLU A 191 11.35 -28.77 -13.61
CA GLU A 191 11.10 -30.15 -13.12
C GLU A 191 9.88 -30.80 -13.76
N ARG A 192 8.94 -30.03 -14.29
CA ARG A 192 7.76 -30.56 -14.97
C ARG A 192 8.13 -30.95 -16.40
N PRO A 193 8.01 -32.24 -16.74
CA PRO A 193 8.30 -32.75 -18.07
C PRO A 193 7.30 -32.27 -19.12
#